data_7418dda1ccb6134459cf536fa3577bbd
#
_entry.id   7418dda1ccb6134459cf536fa3577bbd
#
_cell.length_a   1.000
_cell.length_b   1.000
_cell.length_c   1.000
_cell.angle_alpha   90.00
_cell.angle_beta   90.00
_cell.angle_gamma   90.00
#
_symmetry.space_group_name_H-M   'P 1'
#
loop_
_entity.id
_entity.type
_entity.pdbx_description
1 polymer ?
#
loop_
_entity_poly.entity_id
_entity_poly.type
_entity_poly.pdbx_seq_one_letter_code
_entity_poly.pdbx_strand_id
1 'polypeptide(L)'
;AEVLSSIASQLENQLVISFVAGITRSKLVDLAGGYKNIVRTMPSLGIGFKNGPIAIAEMGDKALVDQTEVIISELGSTYVLEEKDIDAFTAIYGAGPAYFALVAETMSKLAADSGLSMSDKDLASVMFTAGELLQENESAGFAEVQNKVASKKGVTEEALNTMKSAGINEIIS
;
A
#
# COMPACT_ATOMS: atom_id res chain seq x y z
N ALA A 1 3.55 -9.72 -18.68
CA ALA A 1 4.53 -10.60 -19.33
C ALA A 1 4.43 -10.50 -20.86
N GLU A 2 3.27 -10.79 -21.44
CA GLU A 2 3.06 -10.82 -22.90
C GLU A 2 3.39 -9.48 -23.58
N VAL A 3 2.90 -8.37 -23.04
CA VAL A 3 3.18 -7.03 -23.58
C VAL A 3 4.69 -6.75 -23.63
N LEU A 4 5.44 -7.06 -22.57
CA LEU A 4 6.87 -6.81 -22.54
C LEU A 4 7.60 -7.64 -23.60
N SER A 5 7.24 -8.90 -23.75
CA SER A 5 7.83 -9.76 -24.79
C SER A 5 7.49 -9.29 -26.22
N SER A 6 6.29 -8.74 -26.44
CA SER A 6 5.88 -8.25 -27.76
C SER A 6 6.60 -6.98 -28.20
N ILE A 7 7.06 -6.14 -27.26
CA ILE A 7 7.80 -4.90 -27.54
C ILE A 7 9.31 -5.06 -27.40
N ALA A 8 9.81 -6.21 -26.96
CA ALA A 8 11.21 -6.44 -26.63
C ALA A 8 12.17 -6.04 -27.77
N SER A 9 11.82 -6.38 -29.03
CA SER A 9 12.62 -6.05 -30.22
C SER A 9 12.62 -4.55 -30.58
N GLN A 10 11.80 -3.75 -29.97
CA GLN A 10 11.67 -2.29 -30.18
C GLN A 10 12.39 -1.49 -29.09
N LEU A 11 12.88 -2.16 -28.05
CA LEU A 11 13.58 -1.52 -26.93
C LEU A 11 15.06 -1.28 -27.34
N GLU A 12 15.46 -0.02 -27.31
CA GLU A 12 16.84 0.40 -27.62
C GLU A 12 17.51 1.03 -26.39
N ASN A 13 17.05 2.21 -25.97
CA ASN A 13 17.60 2.96 -24.83
C ASN A 13 16.56 3.45 -23.84
N GLN A 14 15.29 3.06 -24.00
CA GLN A 14 14.20 3.54 -23.17
C GLN A 14 14.31 2.99 -21.75
N LEU A 15 13.98 3.80 -20.75
CA LEU A 15 13.69 3.29 -19.41
C LEU A 15 12.34 2.59 -19.42
N VAL A 16 12.29 1.35 -18.98
CA VAL A 16 11.05 0.59 -18.76
C VAL A 16 10.77 0.54 -17.28
N ILE A 17 9.65 1.12 -16.85
CA ILE A 17 9.18 1.06 -15.47
C ILE A 17 8.09 0.00 -15.38
N SER A 18 8.32 -1.07 -14.62
CA SER A 18 7.39 -2.19 -14.48
C SER A 18 6.60 -2.09 -13.18
N PHE A 19 5.29 -2.05 -13.27
CA PHE A 19 4.34 -2.10 -12.14
C PHE A 19 3.76 -3.50 -11.92
N VAL A 20 4.37 -4.54 -12.48
CA VAL A 20 3.84 -5.90 -12.43
C VAL A 20 4.18 -6.56 -11.10
N ALA A 21 3.14 -6.98 -10.35
CA ALA A 21 3.31 -7.72 -9.11
C ALA A 21 3.82 -9.16 -9.36
N GLY A 22 4.60 -9.70 -8.42
CA GLY A 22 5.00 -11.12 -8.42
C GLY A 22 6.00 -11.53 -9.50
N ILE A 23 6.61 -10.56 -10.23
CA ILE A 23 7.62 -10.85 -11.25
C ILE A 23 8.93 -10.14 -10.86
N THR A 24 10.00 -10.90 -10.71
CA THR A 24 11.33 -10.36 -10.40
C THR A 24 11.91 -9.57 -11.57
N ARG A 25 12.81 -8.65 -11.28
CA ARG A 25 13.53 -7.91 -12.32
C ARG A 25 14.29 -8.85 -13.27
N SER A 26 14.93 -9.89 -12.75
CA SER A 26 15.61 -10.90 -13.59
C SER A 26 14.65 -11.49 -14.62
N LYS A 27 13.45 -11.90 -14.17
CA LYS A 27 12.43 -12.44 -15.06
C LYS A 27 11.90 -11.42 -16.07
N LEU A 28 11.79 -10.13 -15.68
CA LEU A 28 11.44 -9.07 -16.61
C LEU A 28 12.50 -8.88 -17.70
N VAL A 29 13.79 -8.94 -17.35
CA VAL A 29 14.91 -8.87 -18.29
C VAL A 29 14.87 -10.06 -19.27
N ASP A 30 14.62 -11.27 -18.78
CA ASP A 30 14.48 -12.46 -19.64
C ASP A 30 13.32 -12.29 -20.63
N LEU A 31 12.16 -11.83 -20.17
CA LEU A 31 10.97 -11.59 -21.00
C LEU A 31 11.20 -10.49 -22.04
N ALA A 32 12.09 -9.55 -21.75
CA ALA A 32 12.48 -8.50 -22.65
C ALA A 32 13.67 -8.86 -23.57
N GLY A 33 13.98 -10.14 -23.74
CA GLY A 33 15.07 -10.60 -24.61
C GLY A 33 16.47 -10.18 -24.15
N GLY A 34 16.67 -9.95 -22.86
CA GLY A 34 17.92 -9.52 -22.25
C GLY A 34 18.06 -8.00 -22.08
N TYR A 35 17.02 -7.23 -22.37
CA TYR A 35 17.01 -5.78 -22.17
C TYR A 35 17.13 -5.41 -20.68
N LYS A 36 18.08 -4.54 -20.32
CA LYS A 36 18.47 -4.32 -18.92
C LYS A 36 17.95 -3.02 -18.29
N ASN A 37 17.51 -2.04 -19.10
CA ASN A 37 17.03 -0.76 -18.59
C ASN A 37 15.60 -0.88 -18.09
N ILE A 38 15.36 -1.87 -17.21
CA ILE A 38 14.07 -2.17 -16.59
C ILE A 38 14.19 -1.98 -15.09
N VAL A 39 13.33 -1.13 -14.53
CA VAL A 39 13.20 -0.94 -13.09
C VAL A 39 11.87 -1.54 -12.64
N ARG A 40 11.94 -2.45 -11.67
CA ARG A 40 10.76 -3.01 -11.01
C ARG A 40 10.26 -2.03 -9.97
N THR A 41 8.99 -1.72 -10.01
CA THR A 41 8.34 -0.88 -9.01
C THR A 41 7.05 -1.52 -8.55
N MET A 42 6.58 -1.13 -7.37
CA MET A 42 5.30 -1.60 -6.85
C MET A 42 4.54 -0.44 -6.21
N PRO A 43 3.56 0.14 -6.91
CA PRO A 43 2.73 1.18 -6.36
C PRO A 43 1.58 0.60 -5.53
N SER A 44 1.14 1.34 -4.51
CA SER A 44 -0.18 1.15 -3.93
C SER A 44 -1.27 1.74 -4.85
N LEU A 45 -2.53 1.34 -4.67
CA LEU A 45 -3.64 1.92 -5.43
C LEU A 45 -3.85 3.42 -5.17
N GLY A 46 -3.25 3.96 -4.10
CA GLY A 46 -3.28 5.38 -3.76
C GLY A 46 -2.68 6.30 -4.83
N ILE A 47 -1.85 5.78 -5.75
CA ILE A 47 -1.32 6.56 -6.87
C ILE A 47 -2.41 7.19 -7.75
N GLY A 48 -3.59 6.58 -7.84
CA GLY A 48 -4.75 7.16 -8.53
C GLY A 48 -5.24 8.48 -7.91
N PHE A 49 -4.87 8.74 -6.67
CA PHE A 49 -5.18 9.96 -5.92
C PHE A 49 -3.92 10.81 -5.64
N LYS A 50 -2.80 10.51 -6.31
CA LYS A 50 -1.47 11.10 -6.04
C LYS A 50 -1.06 10.98 -4.57
N ASN A 51 -1.41 9.88 -3.96
CA ASN A 51 -1.15 9.59 -2.55
C ASN A 51 -0.85 8.10 -2.38
N GLY A 52 0.01 7.79 -1.46
CA GLY A 52 0.38 6.42 -1.13
C GLY A 52 1.81 6.07 -1.51
N PRO A 53 2.33 5.00 -0.89
CA PRO A 53 3.71 4.57 -1.07
C PRO A 53 3.90 3.83 -2.39
N ILE A 54 5.10 4.01 -2.98
CA ILE A 54 5.57 3.33 -4.18
C ILE A 54 6.95 2.76 -3.89
N ALA A 55 7.10 1.45 -3.94
CA ALA A 55 8.40 0.82 -3.84
C ALA A 55 9.11 0.81 -5.20
N ILE A 56 10.42 1.09 -5.19
CA ILE A 56 11.34 0.97 -6.32
C ILE A 56 12.37 -0.08 -5.93
N ALA A 57 12.51 -1.14 -6.72
CA ALA A 57 13.52 -2.14 -6.44
C ALA A 57 14.93 -1.56 -6.70
N GLU A 58 15.80 -1.67 -5.70
CA GLU A 58 17.22 -1.33 -5.84
C GLU A 58 17.85 -2.20 -6.92
N MET A 59 18.76 -1.58 -7.68
CA MET A 59 19.55 -2.25 -8.70
C MET A 59 20.93 -1.58 -8.83
N GLY A 60 21.90 -2.30 -9.41
CA GLY A 60 23.27 -1.81 -9.54
C GLY A 60 23.41 -0.52 -10.38
N ASP A 61 22.48 -0.22 -11.26
CA ASP A 61 22.42 1.03 -12.01
C ASP A 61 21.59 2.07 -11.26
N LYS A 62 22.26 2.84 -10.41
CA LYS A 62 21.63 3.90 -9.63
C LYS A 62 20.99 4.98 -10.49
N ALA A 63 21.55 5.28 -11.66
CA ALA A 63 21.01 6.33 -12.52
C ALA A 63 19.59 5.99 -13.02
N LEU A 64 19.33 4.72 -13.34
CA LEU A 64 17.97 4.26 -13.72
C LEU A 64 17.00 4.33 -12.54
N VAL A 65 17.45 4.03 -11.33
CA VAL A 65 16.65 4.15 -10.10
C VAL A 65 16.29 5.62 -9.86
N ASP A 66 17.27 6.52 -9.85
CA ASP A 66 17.07 7.95 -9.64
C ASP A 66 16.14 8.56 -10.72
N GLN A 67 16.31 8.16 -11.97
CA GLN A 67 15.43 8.60 -13.06
C GLN A 67 14.00 8.09 -12.87
N THR A 68 13.84 6.84 -12.44
CA THR A 68 12.52 6.28 -12.11
C THR A 68 11.88 7.06 -10.98
N GLU A 69 12.62 7.32 -9.91
CA GLU A 69 12.13 8.05 -8.74
C GLU A 69 11.62 9.45 -9.14
N VAL A 70 12.35 10.18 -9.95
CA VAL A 70 11.92 11.51 -10.45
C VAL A 70 10.61 11.41 -11.21
N ILE A 71 10.43 10.37 -12.06
CA ILE A 71 9.21 10.21 -12.87
C ILE A 71 8.00 9.87 -12.02
N ILE A 72 8.15 8.99 -11.03
CA ILE A 72 6.99 8.43 -10.30
C ILE A 72 6.70 9.15 -8.98
N SER A 73 7.59 10.01 -8.48
CA SER A 73 7.38 10.80 -7.25
C SER A 73 6.17 11.73 -7.32
N GLU A 74 5.76 12.13 -8.51
CA GLU A 74 4.52 12.89 -8.74
C GLU A 74 3.24 12.10 -8.45
N LEU A 75 3.34 10.78 -8.31
CA LEU A 75 2.23 9.87 -8.06
C LEU A 75 2.08 9.48 -6.58
N GLY A 76 3.11 9.73 -5.76
CA GLY A 76 3.12 9.36 -4.34
C GLY A 76 4.53 9.32 -3.74
N SER A 77 4.63 8.90 -2.50
CA SER A 77 5.91 8.80 -1.79
C SER A 77 6.72 7.59 -2.27
N THR A 78 7.97 7.79 -2.67
CA THR A 78 8.84 6.75 -3.21
C THR A 78 9.78 6.18 -2.15
N TYR A 79 10.03 4.87 -2.23
CA TYR A 79 10.93 4.14 -1.33
C TYR A 79 11.78 3.17 -2.14
N VAL A 80 13.09 3.36 -2.12
CA VAL A 80 14.04 2.42 -2.73
C VAL A 80 14.30 1.28 -1.75
N LEU A 81 13.97 0.05 -2.15
CA LEU A 81 14.05 -1.16 -1.32
C LEU A 81 14.86 -2.23 -2.02
N GLU A 82 15.46 -3.14 -1.25
CA GLU A 82 16.00 -4.36 -1.84
C GLU A 82 14.88 -5.15 -2.55
N GLU A 83 15.19 -5.77 -3.69
CA GLU A 83 14.16 -6.46 -4.48
C GLU A 83 13.41 -7.55 -3.68
N LYS A 84 14.09 -8.20 -2.73
CA LYS A 84 13.49 -9.22 -1.86
C LYS A 84 12.36 -8.69 -0.98
N ASP A 85 12.36 -7.38 -0.68
CA ASP A 85 11.39 -6.74 0.22
C ASP A 85 10.14 -6.23 -0.52
N ILE A 86 10.16 -6.23 -1.86
CA ILE A 86 9.02 -5.78 -2.68
C ILE A 86 7.75 -6.60 -2.44
N ASP A 87 7.89 -7.91 -2.19
CA ASP A 87 6.72 -8.77 -1.96
C ASP A 87 6.11 -8.51 -0.58
N ALA A 88 6.93 -8.26 0.46
CA ALA A 88 6.45 -7.82 1.77
C ALA A 88 5.79 -6.42 1.68
N PHE A 89 6.41 -5.49 0.95
CA PHE A 89 5.80 -4.18 0.67
C PHE A 89 4.43 -4.33 -0.01
N THR A 90 4.33 -5.23 -0.99
CA THR A 90 3.07 -5.50 -1.71
C THR A 90 2.00 -6.02 -0.76
N ALA A 91 2.35 -6.96 0.12
CA ALA A 91 1.41 -7.53 1.09
C ALA A 91 0.90 -6.50 2.10
N ILE A 92 1.75 -5.55 2.52
CA ILE A 92 1.39 -4.56 3.53
C ILE A 92 0.71 -3.34 2.89
N TYR A 93 1.37 -2.71 1.94
CA TYR A 93 0.94 -1.41 1.38
C TYR A 93 0.12 -1.54 0.10
N GLY A 94 0.43 -2.52 -0.74
CA GLY A 94 -0.33 -2.81 -1.96
C GLY A 94 -1.71 -3.36 -1.66
N ALA A 95 -1.79 -4.35 -0.76
CA ALA A 95 -3.03 -5.00 -0.36
C ALA A 95 -3.78 -4.26 0.77
N GLY A 96 -3.11 -3.34 1.48
CA GLY A 96 -3.66 -2.60 2.62
C GLY A 96 -5.07 -2.03 2.42
N PRO A 97 -5.38 -1.38 1.29
CA PRO A 97 -6.73 -0.89 1.03
C PRO A 97 -7.81 -1.98 1.09
N ALA A 98 -7.51 -3.21 0.67
CA ALA A 98 -8.46 -4.32 0.74
C ALA A 98 -8.70 -4.78 2.18
N TYR A 99 -7.68 -4.75 3.03
CA TYR A 99 -7.82 -5.08 4.46
C TYR A 99 -8.71 -4.07 5.18
N PHE A 100 -8.51 -2.78 4.93
CA PHE A 100 -9.35 -1.73 5.48
C PHE A 100 -10.79 -1.82 4.96
N ALA A 101 -10.99 -2.16 3.68
CA ALA A 101 -12.32 -2.38 3.11
C ALA A 101 -13.06 -3.55 3.79
N LEU A 102 -12.36 -4.65 4.12
CA LEU A 102 -12.93 -5.77 4.86
C LEU A 102 -13.36 -5.36 6.28
N VAL A 103 -12.55 -4.55 6.96
CA VAL A 103 -12.91 -3.99 8.28
C VAL A 103 -14.15 -3.11 8.15
N ALA A 104 -14.21 -2.23 7.15
CA ALA A 104 -15.37 -1.37 6.90
C ALA A 104 -16.64 -2.18 6.59
N GLU A 105 -16.54 -3.25 5.80
CA GLU A 105 -17.65 -4.15 5.52
C GLU A 105 -18.20 -4.77 6.83
N THR A 106 -17.31 -5.20 7.72
CA THR A 106 -17.70 -5.77 9.01
C THR A 106 -18.39 -4.73 9.88
N MET A 107 -17.90 -3.49 9.91
CA MET A 107 -18.55 -2.39 10.64
C MET A 107 -19.89 -2.02 10.03
N SER A 108 -20.07 -2.06 8.71
CA SER A 108 -21.34 -1.83 8.02
C SER A 108 -22.39 -2.87 8.44
N LYS A 109 -22.02 -4.16 8.48
CA LYS A 109 -22.91 -5.23 8.96
C LYS A 109 -23.31 -5.01 10.41
N LEU A 110 -22.36 -4.69 11.29
CA LEU A 110 -22.64 -4.41 12.70
C LEU A 110 -23.60 -3.23 12.88
N ALA A 111 -23.43 -2.17 12.08
CA ALA A 111 -24.36 -1.03 12.10
C ALA A 111 -25.78 -1.45 11.70
N ALA A 112 -25.92 -2.21 10.62
CA ALA A 112 -27.21 -2.73 10.18
C ALA A 112 -27.88 -3.63 11.22
N ASP A 113 -27.14 -4.55 11.83
CA ASP A 113 -27.62 -5.43 12.89
C ASP A 113 -28.06 -4.66 14.16
N SER A 114 -27.46 -3.49 14.37
CA SER A 114 -27.81 -2.56 15.46
C SER A 114 -28.97 -1.62 15.10
N GLY A 115 -29.55 -1.73 13.91
CA GLY A 115 -30.65 -0.88 13.44
C GLY A 115 -30.22 0.51 12.97
N LEU A 116 -28.91 0.74 12.75
CA LEU A 116 -28.40 2.00 12.23
C LEU A 116 -28.45 1.99 10.71
N SER A 117 -29.10 2.99 10.12
CA SER A 117 -29.15 3.19 8.67
C SER A 117 -28.04 4.16 8.25
N MET A 118 -26.83 3.62 8.10
CA MET A 118 -25.65 4.38 7.66
C MET A 118 -25.21 3.95 6.27
N SER A 119 -24.67 4.88 5.50
CA SER A 119 -24.14 4.57 4.17
C SER A 119 -22.67 4.13 4.22
N ASP A 120 -22.22 3.39 3.22
CA ASP A 120 -20.81 3.03 3.07
C ASP A 120 -19.89 4.27 2.98
N LYS A 121 -20.43 5.42 2.52
CA LYS A 121 -19.71 6.70 2.50
C LYS A 121 -19.42 7.23 3.91
N ASP A 122 -20.30 6.99 4.85
CA ASP A 122 -20.08 7.41 6.25
C ASP A 122 -18.95 6.61 6.87
N LEU A 123 -18.85 5.30 6.59
CA LEU A 123 -17.72 4.47 6.99
C LEU A 123 -16.43 4.87 6.30
N ALA A 124 -16.47 5.18 5.01
CA ALA A 124 -15.31 5.72 4.30
C ALA A 124 -14.79 7.01 4.94
N SER A 125 -15.69 7.89 5.43
CA SER A 125 -15.30 9.11 6.16
C SER A 125 -14.63 8.79 7.50
N VAL A 126 -15.07 7.75 8.21
CA VAL A 126 -14.40 7.30 9.45
C VAL A 126 -12.98 6.81 9.16
N MET A 127 -12.77 6.04 8.09
CA MET A 127 -11.45 5.55 7.67
C MET A 127 -10.54 6.73 7.27
N PHE A 128 -11.08 7.68 6.52
CA PHE A 128 -10.36 8.89 6.11
C PHE A 128 -9.91 9.71 7.34
N THR A 129 -10.80 9.91 8.31
CA THR A 129 -10.48 10.60 9.57
C THR A 129 -9.35 9.90 10.34
N ALA A 130 -9.35 8.57 10.39
CA ALA A 130 -8.26 7.84 11.02
C ALA A 130 -6.92 8.07 10.31
N GLY A 131 -6.92 8.12 8.97
CA GLY A 131 -5.75 8.45 8.16
C GLY A 131 -5.24 9.87 8.42
N GLU A 132 -6.12 10.87 8.46
CA GLU A 132 -5.76 12.26 8.78
C GLU A 132 -5.16 12.39 10.18
N LEU A 133 -5.78 11.77 11.19
CA LEU A 133 -5.26 11.79 12.56
C LEU A 133 -3.85 11.18 12.66
N LEU A 134 -3.54 10.17 11.86
CA LEU A 134 -2.21 9.57 11.80
C LEU A 134 -1.21 10.50 11.10
N GLN A 135 -1.60 11.18 10.03
CA GLN A 135 -0.74 12.13 9.32
C GLN A 135 -0.46 13.39 10.12
N GLU A 136 -1.46 13.94 10.84
CA GLU A 136 -1.27 15.10 11.70
C GLU A 136 -0.36 14.83 12.89
N ASN A 137 -0.23 13.57 13.32
CA ASN A 137 0.51 13.18 14.51
C ASN A 137 1.68 12.24 14.16
N GLU A 138 2.49 12.57 13.17
CA GLU A 138 3.63 11.76 12.72
C GLU A 138 4.58 11.32 13.86
N SER A 139 4.74 12.16 14.88
CA SER A 139 5.58 11.88 16.05
C SER A 139 4.91 11.03 17.14
N ALA A 140 3.59 10.92 17.12
CA ALA A 140 2.79 10.36 18.21
C ALA A 140 2.50 8.85 18.07
N GLY A 141 2.55 8.32 16.85
CA GLY A 141 2.33 6.90 16.56
C GLY A 141 0.88 6.43 16.75
N PHE A 142 0.64 5.19 16.35
CA PHE A 142 -0.71 4.59 16.30
C PHE A 142 -1.40 4.51 17.68
N ALA A 143 -0.63 4.29 18.75
CA ALA A 143 -1.17 4.18 20.10
C ALA A 143 -1.77 5.50 20.59
N GLU A 144 -1.19 6.63 20.22
CA GLU A 144 -1.71 7.94 20.62
C GLU A 144 -3.03 8.25 19.91
N VAL A 145 -3.15 7.92 18.62
CA VAL A 145 -4.43 8.06 17.91
C VAL A 145 -5.51 7.20 18.56
N GLN A 146 -5.19 5.94 18.93
CA GLN A 146 -6.13 5.09 19.67
C GLN A 146 -6.56 5.75 20.99
N ASN A 147 -5.60 6.28 21.78
CA ASN A 147 -5.88 6.93 23.05
C ASN A 147 -6.67 8.24 22.90
N LYS A 148 -6.45 8.98 21.82
CA LYS A 148 -7.17 10.23 21.52
C LYS A 148 -8.66 9.99 21.29
N VAL A 149 -9.00 8.84 20.70
CA VAL A 149 -10.39 8.45 20.43
C VAL A 149 -11.01 7.68 21.59
N ALA A 150 -10.21 6.92 22.35
CA ALA A 150 -10.68 6.08 23.46
C ALA A 150 -10.76 6.87 24.76
N SER A 151 -11.98 7.21 25.20
CA SER A 151 -12.18 7.73 26.55
C SER A 151 -12.02 6.60 27.59
N LYS A 152 -11.41 6.96 28.73
CA LYS A 152 -11.18 6.02 29.84
C LYS A 152 -12.48 5.36 30.30
N LYS A 153 -12.51 4.03 30.34
CA LYS A 153 -13.70 3.21 30.61
C LYS A 153 -14.85 3.41 29.63
N GLY A 154 -14.55 3.92 28.44
CA GLY A 154 -15.53 4.12 27.37
C GLY A 154 -15.68 2.91 26.46
N VAL A 155 -16.68 2.96 25.59
CA VAL A 155 -16.98 1.90 24.59
C VAL A 155 -15.77 1.62 23.68
N THR A 156 -15.03 2.66 23.28
CA THR A 156 -13.87 2.49 22.40
C THR A 156 -12.74 1.72 23.07
N GLU A 157 -12.43 2.02 24.34
CA GLU A 157 -11.40 1.29 25.10
C GLU A 157 -11.77 -0.21 25.22
N GLU A 158 -13.02 -0.52 25.54
CA GLU A 158 -13.50 -1.90 25.65
C GLU A 158 -13.46 -2.63 24.29
N ALA A 159 -13.84 -1.96 23.21
CA ALA A 159 -13.78 -2.53 21.87
C ALA A 159 -12.34 -2.84 21.46
N LEU A 160 -11.39 -1.92 21.68
CA LEU A 160 -9.98 -2.14 21.39
C LEU A 160 -9.39 -3.30 22.21
N ASN A 161 -9.74 -3.40 23.48
CA ASN A 161 -9.30 -4.51 24.35
C ASN A 161 -9.86 -5.84 23.86
N THR A 162 -11.13 -5.87 23.45
CA THR A 162 -11.77 -7.06 22.90
C THR A 162 -11.09 -7.51 21.60
N MET A 163 -10.81 -6.59 20.66
CA MET A 163 -10.12 -6.90 19.41
C MET A 163 -8.71 -7.46 19.67
N LYS A 164 -7.96 -6.85 20.58
CA LYS A 164 -6.61 -7.32 20.96
C LYS A 164 -6.66 -8.71 21.60
N SER A 165 -7.62 -8.94 22.50
CA SER A 165 -7.79 -10.24 23.17
C SER A 165 -8.29 -11.34 22.22
N ALA A 166 -9.00 -10.96 21.16
CA ALA A 166 -9.43 -11.88 20.11
C ALA A 166 -8.32 -12.19 19.08
N GLY A 167 -7.12 -11.63 19.25
CA GLY A 167 -5.97 -11.96 18.43
C GLY A 167 -5.88 -11.22 17.10
N ILE A 168 -6.36 -9.97 17.01
CA ILE A 168 -6.28 -9.21 15.76
C ILE A 168 -4.83 -9.08 15.25
N ASN A 169 -3.86 -9.00 16.15
CA ASN A 169 -2.45 -8.87 15.78
C ASN A 169 -1.92 -10.16 15.13
N GLU A 170 -2.35 -11.32 15.60
CA GLU A 170 -1.97 -12.64 15.09
C GLU A 170 -2.65 -12.96 13.76
N ILE A 171 -3.85 -12.39 13.51
CA ILE A 171 -4.57 -12.57 12.24
C ILE A 171 -3.91 -11.77 11.10
N ILE A 172 -3.29 -10.64 11.42
CA ILE A 172 -2.67 -9.75 10.42
C ILE A 172 -1.17 -10.08 10.23
N SER A 173 -0.54 -10.80 11.14
CA SER A 173 0.85 -11.24 11.05
C SER A 173 1.02 -12.52 10.23
#